data_3954b1709b09f63234aa33706ad0a3e2
#
_entry.id   3954b1709b09f63234aa33706ad0a3e2
#
_cell.length_a   1.000
_cell.length_b   1.000
_cell.length_c   1.000
_cell.angle_alpha   90.00
_cell.angle_beta   90.00
_cell.angle_gamma   90.00
#
_symmetry.space_group_name_H-M   'P 1'
#
loop_
_entity.id
_entity.type
_entity.pdbx_description
1 polymer ?
#
loop_
_entity_poly.entity_id
_entity_poly.type
_entity_poly.pdbx_seq_one_letter_code
_entity_poly.pdbx_strand_id
1 'polypeptide(L)'
;MANKKFKCTTCGYIHEGDKVPETCPQCNAPASAFVELKAEKKLPTTSNGYTFAYVAAMVVVVAFLLSFVSSSLRERQDANVKLDTKKQILYSLNVDVKSVNPDAYFTENVKDMILKGDTIVEYKGEFVTNYEAESKDKKDKDDKVIEEGRLHVFVCNLNGQTKYVIPVYGAGLWGAIWGYVALNDDKNTVFGTYFSHASETPGLGAEIQSVKFQKQFEGKLVGDSTSVKISVVKNGKVEDAKYEVDGISGGTITSTGVSTMLKTCLGNYTKFLKR
;
A
#
# COMPACT_ATOMS: atom_id res chain seq x y z
N MET A 1 -18.47 59.18 -12.85
CA MET A 1 -18.34 59.94 -11.55
C MET A 1 -18.65 58.95 -10.46
N ALA A 2 -17.79 58.75 -9.45
CA ALA A 2 -18.02 57.79 -8.41
C ALA A 2 -18.96 58.41 -7.37
N ASN A 3 -20.19 57.95 -7.27
CA ASN A 3 -21.14 58.40 -6.23
C ASN A 3 -20.57 58.09 -4.85
N LYS A 4 -20.41 59.12 -4.02
CA LYS A 4 -20.03 59.00 -2.63
C LYS A 4 -21.20 58.45 -1.82
N LYS A 5 -20.91 57.66 -0.78
CA LYS A 5 -21.92 57.13 0.15
C LYS A 5 -21.75 57.80 1.52
N PHE A 6 -22.85 58.32 2.04
CA PHE A 6 -22.88 58.98 3.33
C PHE A 6 -23.84 58.23 4.26
N LYS A 7 -23.40 57.83 5.43
CA LYS A 7 -24.21 57.12 6.41
C LYS A 7 -24.64 58.06 7.52
N CYS A 8 -25.93 58.15 7.78
CA CYS A 8 -26.45 58.86 8.95
C CYS A 8 -26.10 58.08 10.23
N THR A 9 -25.45 58.78 11.19
CA THR A 9 -25.04 58.19 12.50
C THR A 9 -26.20 57.92 13.43
N THR A 10 -27.33 58.62 13.22
CA THR A 10 -28.52 58.53 14.07
C THR A 10 -29.42 57.36 13.73
N CYS A 11 -29.67 57.08 12.43
CA CYS A 11 -30.62 56.04 12.00
C CYS A 11 -30.01 55.00 11.07
N GLY A 12 -28.76 55.17 10.64
CA GLY A 12 -28.10 54.21 9.74
C GLY A 12 -28.43 54.35 8.26
N TYR A 13 -29.30 55.32 7.88
CA TYR A 13 -29.65 55.56 6.47
C TYR A 13 -28.41 55.86 5.63
N ILE A 14 -28.33 55.31 4.44
CA ILE A 14 -27.23 55.52 3.50
C ILE A 14 -27.75 56.35 2.33
N HIS A 15 -27.14 57.51 2.13
CA HIS A 15 -27.37 58.39 1.00
C HIS A 15 -26.26 58.20 -0.04
N GLU A 16 -26.65 58.01 -1.30
CA GLU A 16 -25.71 57.93 -2.44
C GLU A 16 -25.84 59.21 -3.26
N GLY A 17 -24.78 59.97 -3.31
CA GLY A 17 -24.76 61.25 -4.05
C GLY A 17 -23.41 61.95 -3.94
N ASP A 18 -23.21 63.03 -4.70
CA ASP A 18 -21.96 63.80 -4.68
C ASP A 18 -21.83 64.73 -3.49
N LYS A 19 -22.95 65.02 -2.78
CA LYS A 19 -22.99 65.88 -1.57
C LYS A 19 -23.83 65.29 -0.48
N VAL A 20 -23.52 65.64 0.77
CA VAL A 20 -24.32 65.27 1.94
C VAL A 20 -25.69 65.96 1.85
N PRO A 21 -26.81 65.28 2.09
CA PRO A 21 -28.15 65.89 2.12
C PRO A 21 -28.24 66.84 3.31
N GLU A 22 -28.97 67.95 3.17
CA GLU A 22 -29.16 68.94 4.25
C GLU A 22 -29.83 68.34 5.50
N THR A 23 -30.76 67.42 5.31
CA THR A 23 -31.43 66.68 6.37
C THR A 23 -31.61 65.21 6.01
N CYS A 24 -31.60 64.30 6.98
CA CYS A 24 -31.83 62.92 6.79
C CYS A 24 -33.30 62.64 6.41
N PRO A 25 -33.63 62.02 5.28
CA PRO A 25 -35.02 61.77 4.91
C PRO A 25 -35.74 60.75 5.79
N GLN A 26 -35.00 60.03 6.63
CA GLN A 26 -35.56 59.00 7.48
C GLN A 26 -35.75 59.42 8.95
N CYS A 27 -34.86 60.29 9.49
CA CYS A 27 -34.90 60.70 10.89
C CYS A 27 -34.79 62.22 11.12
N ASN A 28 -34.79 63.01 10.05
CA ASN A 28 -34.66 64.50 10.07
C ASN A 28 -33.39 65.02 10.77
N ALA A 29 -32.37 64.19 10.99
CA ALA A 29 -31.10 64.65 11.53
C ALA A 29 -30.37 65.61 10.56
N PRO A 30 -29.64 66.62 11.08
CA PRO A 30 -28.93 67.57 10.23
C PRO A 30 -27.76 66.94 9.42
N ALA A 31 -27.28 67.65 8.40
CA ALA A 31 -26.17 67.21 7.57
C ALA A 31 -24.91 66.79 8.37
N SER A 32 -24.70 67.43 9.54
CA SER A 32 -23.58 67.06 10.44
C SER A 32 -23.63 65.66 11.03
N ALA A 33 -24.80 65.02 10.95
CA ALA A 33 -24.95 63.63 11.39
C ALA A 33 -24.57 62.57 10.29
N PHE A 34 -24.09 62.98 9.13
CA PHE A 34 -23.63 62.11 8.11
C PHE A 34 -22.12 61.97 8.09
N VAL A 35 -21.65 60.70 7.96
CA VAL A 35 -20.24 60.36 7.81
C VAL A 35 -20.04 59.74 6.42
N GLU A 36 -19.05 60.25 5.70
CA GLU A 36 -18.66 59.67 4.40
C GLU A 36 -18.11 58.24 4.58
N LEU A 37 -18.76 57.27 4.01
CA LEU A 37 -18.25 55.91 3.95
C LEU A 37 -17.14 55.86 2.88
N LYS A 38 -15.89 55.90 3.35
CA LYS A 38 -14.77 55.64 2.43
C LYS A 38 -14.96 54.26 1.86
N ALA A 39 -14.93 54.13 0.53
CA ALA A 39 -14.92 52.83 -0.13
C ALA A 39 -13.75 52.00 0.44
N GLU A 40 -14.05 50.91 1.12
CA GLU A 40 -13.01 49.96 1.53
C GLU A 40 -12.23 49.58 0.28
N LYS A 41 -10.94 49.89 0.25
CA LYS A 41 -10.06 49.37 -0.79
C LYS A 41 -10.15 47.85 -0.72
N LYS A 42 -10.89 47.22 -1.65
CA LYS A 42 -10.87 45.79 -1.78
C LYS A 42 -9.41 45.38 -1.97
N LEU A 43 -8.88 44.68 -0.99
CA LEU A 43 -7.54 44.13 -1.09
C LEU A 43 -7.48 43.26 -2.37
N PRO A 44 -6.43 43.32 -3.14
CA PRO A 44 -6.29 42.51 -4.37
C PRO A 44 -6.47 41.00 -4.10
N THR A 45 -6.28 40.58 -2.85
CA THR A 45 -6.51 39.22 -2.34
C THR A 45 -7.96 38.75 -2.41
N THR A 46 -8.95 39.66 -2.57
CA THR A 46 -10.38 39.29 -2.69
C THR A 46 -10.83 39.06 -4.13
N SER A 47 -9.93 39.25 -5.10
CA SER A 47 -10.20 39.01 -6.52
C SER A 47 -10.11 37.51 -6.84
N ASN A 48 -11.10 36.97 -7.58
CA ASN A 48 -11.05 35.59 -8.07
C ASN A 48 -9.75 35.32 -8.85
N GLY A 49 -9.29 36.26 -9.69
CA GLY A 49 -8.04 36.14 -10.41
C GLY A 49 -6.82 35.97 -9.50
N TYR A 50 -6.74 36.73 -8.41
CA TYR A 50 -5.68 36.56 -7.42
C TYR A 50 -5.76 35.17 -6.75
N THR A 51 -6.95 34.74 -6.36
CA THR A 51 -7.15 33.42 -5.74
C THR A 51 -6.70 32.29 -6.64
N PHE A 52 -7.09 32.32 -7.94
CA PHE A 52 -6.65 31.32 -8.90
C PHE A 52 -5.13 31.34 -9.10
N ALA A 53 -4.53 32.51 -9.27
CA ALA A 53 -3.08 32.63 -9.45
C ALA A 53 -2.31 32.14 -8.21
N TYR A 54 -2.78 32.48 -7.01
CA TYR A 54 -2.19 32.03 -5.74
C TYR A 54 -2.27 30.52 -5.58
N VAL A 55 -3.45 29.92 -5.82
CA VAL A 55 -3.63 28.46 -5.73
C VAL A 55 -2.77 27.74 -6.77
N ALA A 56 -2.73 28.23 -8.01
CA ALA A 56 -1.89 27.65 -9.04
C ALA A 56 -0.40 27.70 -8.67
N ALA A 57 0.08 28.83 -8.17
CA ALA A 57 1.46 28.98 -7.70
C ALA A 57 1.77 28.02 -6.53
N MET A 58 0.86 27.92 -5.55
CA MET A 58 1.02 26.99 -4.43
C MET A 58 1.10 25.54 -4.90
N VAL A 59 0.21 25.13 -5.81
CA VAL A 59 0.21 23.75 -6.37
C VAL A 59 1.53 23.47 -7.08
N VAL A 60 2.02 24.39 -7.89
CA VAL A 60 3.31 24.22 -8.61
C VAL A 60 4.46 24.09 -7.61
N VAL A 61 4.53 24.95 -6.60
CA VAL A 61 5.60 24.91 -5.58
C VAL A 61 5.56 23.59 -4.80
N VAL A 62 4.38 23.18 -4.33
CA VAL A 62 4.22 21.92 -3.60
C VAL A 62 4.57 20.72 -4.47
N ALA A 63 4.10 20.68 -5.72
CA ALA A 63 4.39 19.60 -6.66
C ALA A 63 5.91 19.51 -6.95
N PHE A 64 6.58 20.64 -7.14
CA PHE A 64 8.02 20.70 -7.34
C PHE A 64 8.78 20.17 -6.11
N LEU A 65 8.43 20.64 -4.91
CA LEU A 65 9.08 20.20 -3.67
C LEU A 65 8.88 18.70 -3.43
N LEU A 66 7.65 18.18 -3.60
CA LEU A 66 7.36 16.76 -3.46
C LEU A 66 8.14 15.92 -4.49
N SER A 67 8.17 16.35 -5.75
CA SER A 67 8.92 15.66 -6.81
C SER A 67 10.42 15.66 -6.53
N PHE A 68 10.98 16.79 -6.10
CA PHE A 68 12.39 16.90 -5.75
C PHE A 68 12.78 15.99 -4.58
N VAL A 69 12.01 16.02 -3.48
CA VAL A 69 12.24 15.16 -2.31
C VAL A 69 12.10 13.68 -2.68
N SER A 70 11.04 13.32 -3.42
CA SER A 70 10.82 11.94 -3.88
C SER A 70 11.98 11.44 -4.75
N SER A 71 12.42 12.25 -5.71
CA SER A 71 13.55 11.88 -6.58
C SER A 71 14.86 11.74 -5.80
N SER A 72 15.13 12.65 -4.87
CA SER A 72 16.35 12.62 -4.05
C SER A 72 16.43 11.42 -3.09
N LEU A 73 15.25 10.90 -2.64
CA LEU A 73 15.19 9.78 -1.70
C LEU A 73 15.00 8.42 -2.37
N ARG A 74 14.78 8.39 -3.68
CA ARG A 74 14.41 7.18 -4.42
C ARG A 74 15.39 6.02 -4.22
N GLU A 75 16.68 6.27 -4.39
CA GLU A 75 17.70 5.22 -4.22
C GLU A 75 17.70 4.61 -2.81
N ARG A 76 17.51 5.46 -1.78
CA ARG A 76 17.43 4.99 -0.39
C ARG A 76 16.15 4.20 -0.14
N GLN A 77 15.04 4.63 -0.73
CA GLN A 77 13.76 3.91 -0.64
C GLN A 77 13.87 2.54 -1.30
N ASP A 78 14.42 2.46 -2.52
CA ASP A 78 14.61 1.21 -3.24
C ASP A 78 15.55 0.25 -2.47
N ALA A 79 16.63 0.76 -1.88
CA ALA A 79 17.51 -0.04 -1.03
C ALA A 79 16.78 -0.57 0.22
N ASN A 80 15.97 0.26 0.88
CA ASN A 80 15.19 -0.14 2.04
C ASN A 80 14.13 -1.18 1.69
N VAL A 81 13.45 -1.04 0.55
CA VAL A 81 12.46 -2.01 0.07
C VAL A 81 13.14 -3.37 -0.21
N LYS A 82 14.30 -3.37 -0.87
CA LYS A 82 15.08 -4.60 -1.10
C LYS A 82 15.48 -5.27 0.22
N LEU A 83 15.97 -4.50 1.19
CA LEU A 83 16.35 -5.01 2.50
C LEU A 83 15.15 -5.55 3.27
N ASP A 84 14.01 -4.86 3.22
CA ASP A 84 12.78 -5.30 3.89
C ASP A 84 12.25 -6.61 3.27
N THR A 85 12.27 -6.71 1.95
CA THR A 85 11.92 -7.95 1.24
C THR A 85 12.80 -9.12 1.68
N LYS A 86 14.12 -8.93 1.78
CA LYS A 86 15.03 -9.96 2.29
C LYS A 86 14.69 -10.36 3.74
N LYS A 87 14.39 -9.39 4.61
CA LYS A 87 13.94 -9.67 5.99
C LYS A 87 12.65 -10.49 6.02
N GLN A 88 11.67 -10.17 5.17
CA GLN A 88 10.40 -10.89 5.10
C GLN A 88 10.60 -12.36 4.70
N ILE A 89 11.50 -12.62 3.73
CA ILE A 89 11.88 -13.99 3.35
C ILE A 89 12.54 -14.72 4.54
N LEU A 90 13.47 -14.05 5.25
CA LEU A 90 14.11 -14.63 6.42
C LEU A 90 13.14 -14.87 7.57
N TYR A 91 12.15 -14.01 7.80
CA TYR A 91 11.09 -14.25 8.78
C TYR A 91 10.28 -15.51 8.46
N SER A 92 9.98 -15.77 7.19
CA SER A 92 9.29 -17.01 6.79
C SER A 92 10.12 -18.27 7.07
N LEU A 93 11.45 -18.12 7.16
CA LEU A 93 12.39 -19.17 7.54
C LEU A 93 12.63 -19.27 9.05
N ASN A 94 11.85 -18.56 9.86
CA ASN A 94 11.98 -18.48 11.31
C ASN A 94 13.39 -18.01 11.78
N VAL A 95 14.10 -17.23 10.96
CA VAL A 95 15.41 -16.64 11.33
C VAL A 95 15.16 -15.40 12.19
N ASP A 96 15.89 -15.31 13.30
CA ASP A 96 15.88 -14.09 14.13
C ASP A 96 16.70 -12.98 13.45
N VAL A 97 15.98 -12.15 12.68
CA VAL A 97 16.57 -11.04 11.90
C VAL A 97 17.21 -9.94 12.77
N LYS A 98 16.93 -9.95 14.09
CA LYS A 98 17.53 -8.99 15.03
C LYS A 98 18.93 -9.41 15.47
N SER A 99 19.21 -10.71 15.43
CA SER A 99 20.49 -11.28 15.86
C SER A 99 21.54 -11.34 14.74
N VAL A 100 21.15 -11.12 13.48
CA VAL A 100 22.03 -11.23 12.31
C VAL A 100 21.97 -9.96 11.45
N ASN A 101 22.97 -9.75 10.60
CA ASN A 101 22.87 -8.77 9.52
C ASN A 101 22.01 -9.37 8.40
N PRO A 102 20.80 -8.87 8.14
CA PRO A 102 19.87 -9.53 7.22
C PRO A 102 20.36 -9.61 5.78
N ASP A 103 21.07 -8.58 5.31
CA ASP A 103 21.58 -8.53 3.93
C ASP A 103 22.70 -9.54 3.71
N ALA A 104 23.67 -9.57 4.63
CA ALA A 104 24.77 -10.53 4.57
C ALA A 104 24.27 -11.97 4.72
N TYR A 105 23.40 -12.23 5.70
CA TYR A 105 22.85 -13.55 5.94
C TYR A 105 22.05 -14.07 4.73
N PHE A 106 21.22 -13.20 4.13
CA PHE A 106 20.46 -13.54 2.92
C PHE A 106 21.40 -13.91 1.76
N THR A 107 22.40 -13.08 1.50
CA THR A 107 23.34 -13.29 0.39
C THR A 107 24.15 -14.58 0.52
N GLU A 108 24.47 -14.97 1.75
CA GLU A 108 25.25 -16.19 2.03
C GLU A 108 24.41 -17.47 1.95
N ASN A 109 23.16 -17.41 2.46
CA ASN A 109 22.37 -18.63 2.72
C ASN A 109 21.19 -18.81 1.76
N VAL A 110 20.78 -17.79 0.98
CA VAL A 110 19.58 -17.83 0.14
C VAL A 110 19.96 -17.60 -1.33
N LYS A 111 19.54 -18.53 -2.19
CA LYS A 111 19.69 -18.41 -3.65
C LYS A 111 18.34 -18.14 -4.28
N ASP A 112 18.28 -17.12 -5.12
CA ASP A 112 17.10 -16.84 -5.94
C ASP A 112 17.11 -17.73 -7.18
N MET A 113 16.06 -18.52 -7.35
CA MET A 113 15.87 -19.44 -8.45
C MET A 113 14.56 -19.13 -9.16
N ILE A 114 14.45 -19.45 -10.43
CA ILE A 114 13.20 -19.39 -11.20
C ILE A 114 12.76 -20.76 -11.64
N LEU A 115 11.45 -20.99 -11.63
CA LEU A 115 10.85 -22.22 -12.10
C LEU A 115 10.84 -22.25 -13.63
N LYS A 116 11.38 -23.33 -14.22
CA LYS A 116 11.29 -23.64 -15.64
C LYS A 116 10.75 -25.07 -15.81
N GLY A 117 9.46 -25.14 -16.17
CA GLY A 117 8.77 -26.45 -16.23
C GLY A 117 8.60 -27.05 -14.84
N ASP A 118 9.32 -28.14 -14.54
CA ASP A 118 9.34 -28.83 -13.24
C ASP A 118 10.68 -28.70 -12.49
N THR A 119 11.64 -27.98 -13.08
CA THR A 119 12.97 -27.73 -12.49
C THR A 119 13.14 -26.27 -12.14
N ILE A 120 14.08 -25.99 -11.24
CA ILE A 120 14.48 -24.64 -10.88
C ILE A 120 15.87 -24.33 -11.43
N VAL A 121 16.07 -23.11 -11.94
CA VAL A 121 17.35 -22.62 -12.46
C VAL A 121 17.71 -21.31 -11.75
N GLU A 122 19.02 -21.07 -11.62
CA GLU A 122 19.50 -19.87 -10.95
C GLU A 122 19.05 -18.59 -11.68
N TYR A 123 18.47 -17.66 -10.93
CA TYR A 123 18.13 -16.34 -11.43
C TYR A 123 19.35 -15.43 -11.39
N LYS A 124 19.74 -14.89 -12.55
CA LYS A 124 20.92 -14.02 -12.69
C LYS A 124 20.54 -12.54 -12.91
N GLY A 125 19.29 -12.18 -12.68
CA GLY A 125 18.80 -10.81 -12.79
C GLY A 125 19.01 -10.00 -11.52
N GLU A 126 18.50 -8.76 -11.54
CA GLU A 126 18.44 -7.94 -10.33
C GLU A 126 17.44 -8.50 -9.33
N PHE A 127 17.70 -8.27 -8.04
CA PHE A 127 16.81 -8.70 -6.97
C PHE A 127 15.41 -8.06 -7.12
N VAL A 128 14.40 -8.90 -7.23
CA VAL A 128 13.01 -8.52 -7.43
C VAL A 128 12.32 -8.26 -6.10
N THR A 129 11.46 -7.26 -6.06
CA THR A 129 10.63 -6.92 -4.88
C THR A 129 9.14 -7.02 -5.17
N ASN A 130 8.75 -7.09 -6.46
CA ASN A 130 7.35 -7.22 -6.89
C ASN A 130 7.15 -8.51 -7.69
N TYR A 131 6.95 -9.60 -6.97
CA TYR A 131 6.78 -10.94 -7.56
C TYR A 131 5.45 -11.11 -8.28
N GLU A 132 4.43 -10.33 -7.93
CA GLU A 132 3.17 -10.32 -8.68
C GLU A 132 3.37 -9.83 -10.11
N ALA A 133 4.12 -8.74 -10.28
CA ALA A 133 4.41 -8.21 -11.61
C ALA A 133 5.31 -9.17 -12.42
N GLU A 134 6.30 -9.79 -11.76
CA GLU A 134 7.22 -10.75 -12.41
C GLU A 134 6.53 -12.05 -12.85
N SER A 135 5.49 -12.47 -12.13
CA SER A 135 4.78 -13.71 -12.45
C SER A 135 3.81 -13.62 -13.62
N LYS A 136 3.52 -12.39 -14.08
CA LYS A 136 2.59 -12.15 -15.19
C LYS A 136 3.35 -12.10 -16.51
N ASP A 137 2.76 -12.73 -17.53
CA ASP A 137 3.26 -12.62 -18.90
C ASP A 137 3.18 -11.17 -19.37
N LYS A 138 4.25 -10.68 -19.96
CA LYS A 138 4.26 -9.41 -20.65
C LYS A 138 3.74 -9.60 -22.08
N LYS A 139 2.72 -8.85 -22.43
CA LYS A 139 2.07 -8.91 -23.74
C LYS A 139 2.27 -7.62 -24.51
N ASP A 140 2.27 -7.71 -25.83
CA ASP A 140 2.25 -6.57 -26.73
C ASP A 140 0.83 -5.99 -26.89
N LYS A 141 0.70 -4.98 -27.78
CA LYS A 141 -0.58 -4.33 -28.08
C LYS A 141 -1.61 -5.28 -28.72
N ASP A 142 -1.15 -6.37 -29.29
CA ASP A 142 -1.96 -7.39 -29.99
C ASP A 142 -2.22 -8.62 -29.08
N ASP A 143 -2.02 -8.48 -27.75
CA ASP A 143 -2.21 -9.51 -26.71
C ASP A 143 -1.29 -10.74 -26.86
N LYS A 144 -0.20 -10.62 -27.65
CA LYS A 144 0.78 -11.67 -27.82
C LYS A 144 1.84 -11.61 -26.72
N VAL A 145 2.12 -12.76 -26.11
CA VAL A 145 3.17 -12.89 -25.08
C VAL A 145 4.53 -12.61 -25.69
N ILE A 146 5.20 -11.56 -25.19
CA ILE A 146 6.57 -11.19 -25.56
C ILE A 146 7.61 -11.71 -24.55
N GLU A 147 7.20 -11.85 -23.28
CA GLU A 147 8.05 -12.38 -22.22
C GLU A 147 7.15 -13.17 -21.25
N GLU A 148 7.50 -14.44 -21.02
CA GLU A 148 6.80 -15.29 -20.06
C GLU A 148 7.06 -14.82 -18.62
N GLY A 149 6.04 -14.90 -17.78
CA GLY A 149 6.15 -14.60 -16.36
C GLY A 149 7.16 -15.51 -15.66
N ARG A 150 7.86 -14.98 -14.69
CA ARG A 150 8.86 -15.68 -13.90
C ARG A 150 8.33 -16.03 -12.52
N LEU A 151 8.39 -17.30 -12.17
CA LEU A 151 8.00 -17.81 -10.87
C LEU A 151 9.26 -18.04 -10.03
N HIS A 152 9.46 -17.22 -9.01
CA HIS A 152 10.63 -17.26 -8.14
C HIS A 152 10.48 -18.31 -7.06
N VAL A 153 11.57 -19.00 -6.73
CA VAL A 153 11.72 -19.93 -5.61
C VAL A 153 13.03 -19.63 -4.92
N PHE A 154 13.00 -19.23 -3.67
CA PHE A 154 14.23 -19.05 -2.90
C PHE A 154 14.63 -20.36 -2.26
N VAL A 155 15.85 -20.77 -2.52
CA VAL A 155 16.44 -21.99 -1.94
C VAL A 155 17.40 -21.57 -0.83
N CYS A 156 17.12 -22.03 0.37
CA CYS A 156 17.92 -21.75 1.56
C CYS A 156 18.44 -23.05 2.15
N ASN A 157 19.71 -23.04 2.56
CA ASN A 157 20.27 -24.12 3.37
C ASN A 157 20.32 -23.67 4.84
N LEU A 158 19.42 -24.21 5.64
CA LEU A 158 19.32 -23.89 7.05
C LEU A 158 19.78 -25.10 7.89
N ASN A 159 20.92 -24.97 8.58
CA ASN A 159 21.48 -26.04 9.41
C ASN A 159 21.63 -27.39 8.68
N GLY A 160 22.04 -27.35 7.40
CA GLY A 160 22.20 -28.56 6.58
C GLY A 160 20.89 -29.09 5.97
N GLN A 161 19.76 -28.43 6.19
CA GLN A 161 18.49 -28.79 5.57
C GLN A 161 18.11 -27.77 4.49
N THR A 162 17.70 -28.24 3.34
CA THR A 162 17.20 -27.39 2.26
C THR A 162 15.76 -26.95 2.56
N LYS A 163 15.52 -25.65 2.45
CA LYS A 163 14.18 -25.06 2.54
C LYS A 163 13.90 -24.29 1.24
N TYR A 164 12.62 -24.29 0.86
CA TYR A 164 12.15 -23.59 -0.34
C TYR A 164 11.17 -22.50 0.07
N VAL A 165 11.41 -21.26 -0.33
CA VAL A 165 10.50 -20.14 -0.04
C VAL A 165 9.82 -19.68 -1.31
N ILE A 166 8.51 -19.66 -1.30
CA ILE A 166 7.66 -19.27 -2.43
C ILE A 166 6.99 -17.95 -2.08
N PRO A 167 7.15 -16.89 -2.91
CA PRO A 167 6.41 -15.65 -2.74
C PRO A 167 4.94 -15.86 -3.12
N VAL A 168 4.04 -15.27 -2.32
CA VAL A 168 2.60 -15.29 -2.54
C VAL A 168 2.04 -13.88 -2.47
N TYR A 169 1.05 -13.57 -3.29
CA TYR A 169 0.44 -12.25 -3.41
C TYR A 169 -1.03 -12.37 -3.77
N GLY A 170 -1.82 -11.41 -3.32
CA GLY A 170 -3.26 -11.41 -3.52
C GLY A 170 -3.91 -10.10 -3.05
N ALA A 171 -5.21 -10.14 -2.91
CA ALA A 171 -6.01 -9.02 -2.45
C ALA A 171 -6.69 -9.34 -1.11
N GLY A 172 -6.61 -8.40 -0.18
CA GLY A 172 -7.40 -8.38 1.04
C GLY A 172 -8.70 -7.60 0.85
N LEU A 173 -9.21 -7.04 1.96
CA LEU A 173 -10.42 -6.19 1.91
C LEU A 173 -10.10 -4.77 1.42
N TRP A 174 -9.02 -4.17 1.91
CA TRP A 174 -8.68 -2.76 1.67
C TRP A 174 -7.46 -2.56 0.78
N GLY A 175 -6.74 -3.61 0.45
CA GLY A 175 -5.56 -3.49 -0.38
C GLY A 175 -4.86 -4.81 -0.67
N ALA A 176 -3.68 -4.70 -1.27
CA ALA A 176 -2.86 -5.85 -1.55
C ALA A 176 -2.41 -6.54 -0.24
N ILE A 177 -2.36 -7.86 -0.30
CA ILE A 177 -1.73 -8.70 0.70
C ILE A 177 -0.65 -9.53 0.01
N TRP A 178 0.43 -9.79 0.70
CA TRP A 178 1.53 -10.61 0.19
C TRP A 178 2.21 -11.38 1.30
N GLY A 179 3.07 -12.27 0.94
CA GLY A 179 3.86 -13.02 1.90
C GLY A 179 4.79 -14.01 1.28
N TYR A 180 5.36 -14.84 2.12
CA TYR A 180 6.30 -15.88 1.78
C TYR A 180 5.94 -17.15 2.53
N VAL A 181 5.93 -18.28 1.81
CA VAL A 181 5.68 -19.59 2.38
C VAL A 181 6.96 -20.41 2.27
N ALA A 182 7.58 -20.69 3.41
CA ALA A 182 8.74 -21.55 3.49
C ALA A 182 8.29 -23.02 3.63
N LEU A 183 8.84 -23.88 2.81
CA LEU A 183 8.57 -25.33 2.78
C LEU A 183 9.81 -26.11 3.18
N ASN A 184 9.62 -27.27 3.75
CA ASN A 184 10.66 -28.25 3.97
C ASN A 184 11.18 -28.83 2.64
N ASP A 185 12.19 -29.67 2.70
CA ASP A 185 12.79 -30.38 1.56
C ASP A 185 11.79 -31.30 0.84
N ASP A 186 10.75 -31.77 1.52
CA ASP A 186 9.62 -32.51 0.95
C ASP A 186 8.73 -31.67 0.01
N LYS A 187 8.95 -30.34 -0.04
CA LYS A 187 8.19 -29.37 -0.85
C LYS A 187 6.69 -29.35 -0.60
N ASN A 188 6.25 -29.88 0.53
CA ASN A 188 4.83 -29.98 0.88
C ASN A 188 4.54 -29.51 2.31
N THR A 189 5.44 -29.80 3.26
CA THR A 189 5.23 -29.38 4.65
C THR A 189 5.71 -27.95 4.85
N VAL A 190 4.83 -27.11 5.35
CA VAL A 190 5.14 -25.70 5.66
C VAL A 190 6.11 -25.65 6.84
N PHE A 191 7.26 -25.02 6.64
CA PHE A 191 8.25 -24.75 7.67
C PHE A 191 7.91 -23.48 8.46
N GLY A 192 7.46 -22.45 7.76
CA GLY A 192 7.03 -21.19 8.35
C GLY A 192 6.42 -20.27 7.28
N THR A 193 5.79 -19.20 7.71
CA THR A 193 5.18 -18.22 6.82
C THR A 193 5.44 -16.81 7.30
N TYR A 194 5.43 -15.88 6.36
CA TYR A 194 5.35 -14.45 6.64
C TYR A 194 4.24 -13.85 5.77
N PHE A 195 3.33 -13.10 6.37
CA PHE A 195 2.28 -12.36 5.66
C PHE A 195 2.32 -10.88 6.01
N SER A 196 1.99 -10.04 5.05
CA SER A 196 1.91 -8.59 5.18
C SER A 196 0.74 -8.04 4.35
N HIS A 197 0.44 -6.78 4.55
CA HIS A 197 -0.67 -6.09 3.88
C HIS A 197 -0.31 -4.61 3.63
N ALA A 198 -0.99 -3.99 2.67
CA ALA A 198 -0.83 -2.56 2.37
C ALA A 198 -1.64 -1.67 3.32
N SER A 199 -2.90 -2.02 3.59
CA SER A 199 -3.85 -1.09 4.23
C SER A 199 -5.00 -1.75 4.99
N GLU A 200 -4.80 -2.98 5.47
CA GLU A 200 -5.83 -3.67 6.27
C GLU A 200 -6.00 -3.00 7.65
N THR A 201 -7.19 -3.13 8.22
CA THR A 201 -7.55 -2.49 9.48
C THR A 201 -6.85 -3.17 10.68
N PRO A 202 -6.13 -2.42 11.54
CA PRO A 202 -5.55 -2.94 12.79
C PRO A 202 -6.59 -3.62 13.68
N GLY A 203 -6.20 -4.75 14.29
CA GLY A 203 -7.09 -5.57 15.12
C GLY A 203 -8.11 -6.41 14.35
N LEU A 204 -8.16 -6.29 13.02
CA LEU A 204 -9.01 -7.05 12.11
C LEU A 204 -8.13 -7.69 11.02
N GLY A 205 -8.28 -7.31 9.75
CA GLY A 205 -7.51 -7.87 8.63
C GLY A 205 -6.00 -7.77 8.80
N ALA A 206 -5.49 -6.71 9.45
CA ALA A 206 -4.06 -6.53 9.70
C ALA A 206 -3.44 -7.64 10.57
N GLU A 207 -4.25 -8.39 11.33
CA GLU A 207 -3.77 -9.49 12.16
C GLU A 207 -3.18 -10.66 11.37
N ILE A 208 -3.25 -10.66 10.03
CA ILE A 208 -2.48 -11.60 9.21
C ILE A 208 -0.96 -11.49 9.44
N GLN A 209 -0.48 -10.31 9.89
CA GLN A 209 0.91 -10.09 10.27
C GLN A 209 1.27 -10.64 11.65
N SER A 210 0.30 -10.98 12.48
CA SER A 210 0.56 -11.44 13.85
C SER A 210 1.26 -12.78 13.85
N VAL A 211 2.23 -12.93 14.74
CA VAL A 211 2.95 -14.19 14.95
C VAL A 211 1.98 -15.34 15.26
N LYS A 212 0.91 -15.04 16.01
CA LYS A 212 -0.12 -16.02 16.35
C LYS A 212 -0.82 -16.59 15.12
N PHE A 213 -1.15 -15.73 14.14
CA PHE A 213 -1.78 -16.17 12.89
C PHE A 213 -0.81 -16.99 12.04
N GLN A 214 0.39 -16.46 11.83
CA GLN A 214 1.41 -17.07 10.96
C GLN A 214 1.86 -18.45 11.48
N LYS A 215 2.04 -18.60 12.78
CA LYS A 215 2.46 -19.88 13.40
C LYS A 215 1.47 -21.02 13.20
N GLN A 216 0.19 -20.74 12.94
CA GLN A 216 -0.79 -21.81 12.67
C GLN A 216 -0.45 -22.61 11.40
N PHE A 217 0.32 -22.04 10.49
CA PHE A 217 0.70 -22.69 9.24
C PHE A 217 1.87 -23.66 9.40
N GLU A 218 2.67 -23.53 10.45
CA GLU A 218 3.81 -24.43 10.70
C GLU A 218 3.35 -25.89 10.80
N GLY A 219 3.99 -26.78 10.04
CA GLY A 219 3.66 -28.19 9.97
C GLY A 219 2.41 -28.56 9.16
N LYS A 220 1.69 -27.56 8.61
CA LYS A 220 0.58 -27.83 7.69
C LYS A 220 1.10 -28.34 6.36
N LEU A 221 0.28 -29.12 5.66
CA LEU A 221 0.57 -29.56 4.31
C LEU A 221 0.00 -28.57 3.29
N VAL A 222 0.76 -28.30 2.23
CA VAL A 222 0.27 -27.45 1.14
C VAL A 222 -0.88 -28.13 0.41
N GLY A 223 -0.86 -29.43 0.28
CA GLY A 223 -1.94 -30.20 -0.33
C GLY A 223 -1.57 -31.66 -0.56
N ASP A 224 -2.25 -32.31 -1.51
CA ASP A 224 -2.00 -33.69 -1.90
C ASP A 224 -1.51 -33.80 -3.35
N SER A 225 -1.44 -35.02 -3.87
CA SER A 225 -0.99 -35.28 -5.26
C SER A 225 -1.88 -34.63 -6.34
N THR A 226 -3.07 -34.16 -5.99
CA THR A 226 -4.07 -33.65 -6.95
C THR A 226 -4.21 -32.15 -6.92
N SER A 227 -4.12 -31.52 -5.73
CA SER A 227 -4.43 -30.11 -5.59
C SER A 227 -3.79 -29.44 -4.38
N VAL A 228 -3.72 -28.10 -4.40
CA VAL A 228 -3.41 -27.26 -3.25
C VAL A 228 -4.63 -27.22 -2.33
N LYS A 229 -4.47 -27.67 -1.09
CA LYS A 229 -5.56 -27.77 -0.09
C LYS A 229 -5.42 -26.78 1.06
N ILE A 230 -4.20 -26.29 1.30
CA ILE A 230 -3.95 -25.33 2.38
C ILE A 230 -4.93 -24.14 2.29
N SER A 231 -5.59 -23.84 3.39
CA SER A 231 -6.63 -22.82 3.41
C SER A 231 -6.82 -22.21 4.79
N VAL A 232 -7.36 -20.99 4.78
CA VAL A 232 -7.82 -20.29 5.97
C VAL A 232 -9.33 -20.41 6.01
N VAL A 233 -9.86 -21.01 7.06
CA VAL A 233 -11.30 -21.17 7.28
C VAL A 233 -11.81 -20.15 8.29
N LYS A 234 -13.12 -20.04 8.44
CA LYS A 234 -13.70 -19.15 9.46
C LYS A 234 -13.23 -19.58 10.85
N ASN A 235 -12.92 -18.59 11.70
CA ASN A 235 -12.45 -18.84 13.06
C ASN A 235 -13.34 -19.84 13.82
N GLY A 236 -12.73 -20.87 14.41
CA GLY A 236 -13.38 -21.98 15.11
C GLY A 236 -14.06 -23.01 14.19
N LYS A 237 -13.70 -23.05 12.90
CA LYS A 237 -14.29 -23.96 11.90
C LYS A 237 -13.24 -24.81 11.18
N VAL A 238 -12.11 -25.07 11.80
CA VAL A 238 -11.10 -26.01 11.28
C VAL A 238 -11.66 -27.42 11.37
N GLU A 239 -11.78 -28.07 10.22
CA GLU A 239 -12.26 -29.46 10.07
C GLU A 239 -11.09 -30.41 9.77
N ASP A 240 -10.19 -29.99 8.86
CA ASP A 240 -8.99 -30.75 8.52
C ASP A 240 -7.72 -30.03 9.01
N ALA A 241 -7.28 -30.43 10.21
CA ALA A 241 -6.10 -29.84 10.85
C ALA A 241 -4.80 -30.01 10.03
N LYS A 242 -4.75 -30.84 8.99
CA LYS A 242 -3.57 -30.99 8.13
C LYS A 242 -3.40 -29.82 7.17
N TYR A 243 -4.51 -29.23 6.70
CA TYR A 243 -4.52 -28.24 5.65
C TYR A 243 -5.12 -26.90 6.07
N GLU A 244 -5.89 -26.89 7.15
CA GLU A 244 -6.68 -25.71 7.53
C GLU A 244 -6.12 -25.00 8.76
N VAL A 245 -6.26 -23.68 8.74
CA VAL A 245 -5.95 -22.80 9.87
C VAL A 245 -7.14 -21.89 10.16
N ASP A 246 -7.26 -21.46 11.41
CA ASP A 246 -8.29 -20.52 11.83
C ASP A 246 -8.07 -19.12 11.25
N GLY A 247 -9.13 -18.58 10.68
CA GLY A 247 -9.18 -17.19 10.23
C GLY A 247 -9.28 -16.20 11.39
N ILE A 248 -9.11 -14.95 11.07
CA ILE A 248 -9.15 -13.85 12.02
C ILE A 248 -10.60 -13.48 12.33
N SER A 249 -10.95 -13.42 13.61
CA SER A 249 -12.27 -12.95 14.05
C SER A 249 -12.45 -11.49 13.64
N GLY A 250 -13.55 -11.19 12.94
CA GLY A 250 -13.79 -9.86 12.37
C GLY A 250 -13.01 -9.55 11.09
N GLY A 251 -12.00 -10.35 10.71
CA GLY A 251 -11.20 -10.24 9.49
C GLY A 251 -11.51 -11.30 8.43
N THR A 252 -12.77 -11.71 8.29
CA THR A 252 -13.19 -12.84 7.43
C THR A 252 -12.81 -12.64 5.96
N ILE A 253 -13.00 -11.44 5.40
CA ILE A 253 -12.70 -11.17 3.99
C ILE A 253 -11.20 -11.26 3.73
N THR A 254 -10.37 -10.65 4.59
CA THR A 254 -8.91 -10.72 4.49
C THR A 254 -8.42 -12.17 4.69
N SER A 255 -9.00 -12.92 5.63
CA SER A 255 -8.70 -14.35 5.83
C SER A 255 -9.02 -15.18 4.58
N THR A 256 -10.17 -14.93 3.94
CA THR A 256 -10.52 -15.54 2.65
C THR A 256 -9.55 -15.12 1.55
N GLY A 257 -9.12 -13.85 1.55
CA GLY A 257 -8.08 -13.35 0.66
C GLY A 257 -6.77 -14.12 0.78
N VAL A 258 -6.31 -14.39 2.02
CA VAL A 258 -5.11 -15.23 2.27
C VAL A 258 -5.32 -16.64 1.73
N SER A 259 -6.50 -17.25 1.96
CA SER A 259 -6.82 -18.57 1.43
C SER A 259 -6.74 -18.62 -0.10
N THR A 260 -7.34 -17.63 -0.76
CA THR A 260 -7.33 -17.49 -2.22
C THR A 260 -5.90 -17.27 -2.75
N MET A 261 -5.15 -16.38 -2.10
CA MET A 261 -3.75 -16.10 -2.40
C MET A 261 -2.89 -17.36 -2.37
N LEU A 262 -3.00 -18.16 -1.30
CA LEU A 262 -2.26 -19.41 -1.16
C LEU A 262 -2.63 -20.41 -2.26
N LYS A 263 -3.92 -20.63 -2.51
CA LYS A 263 -4.39 -21.57 -3.54
C LYS A 263 -3.94 -21.16 -4.93
N THR A 264 -4.08 -19.88 -5.28
CA THR A 264 -3.72 -19.37 -6.60
C THR A 264 -2.21 -19.39 -6.81
N CYS A 265 -1.44 -18.80 -5.88
CA CYS A 265 0.00 -18.69 -6.06
C CYS A 265 0.67 -20.08 -6.02
N LEU A 266 0.40 -20.89 -4.99
CA LEU A 266 1.00 -22.22 -4.88
C LEU A 266 0.51 -23.18 -6.00
N GLY A 267 -0.68 -22.91 -6.55
CA GLY A 267 -1.19 -23.61 -7.74
C GLY A 267 -0.27 -23.48 -8.96
N ASN A 268 0.36 -22.31 -9.14
CA ASN A 268 1.32 -22.09 -10.23
C ASN A 268 2.60 -22.93 -10.08
N TYR A 269 2.92 -23.38 -8.86
CA TYR A 269 4.09 -24.21 -8.57
C TYR A 269 3.79 -25.72 -8.50
N THR A 270 2.60 -26.17 -8.92
CA THR A 270 2.17 -27.57 -8.78
C THR A 270 3.17 -28.56 -9.35
N LYS A 271 3.83 -28.25 -10.49
CA LYS A 271 4.86 -29.11 -11.10
C LYS A 271 6.11 -29.22 -10.20
N PHE A 272 6.52 -28.14 -9.58
CA PHE A 272 7.65 -28.10 -8.64
C PHE A 272 7.32 -28.77 -7.30
N LEU A 273 6.08 -28.59 -6.83
CA LEU A 273 5.55 -29.16 -5.60
C LEU A 273 5.15 -30.62 -5.71
N LYS A 274 5.55 -31.37 -6.76
CA LYS A 274 5.20 -32.78 -6.98
C LYS A 274 5.27 -33.60 -5.69
N ARG A 275 4.19 -34.24 -5.34
CA ARG A 275 3.90 -34.89 -4.08
C ARG A 275 3.67 -36.37 -4.31
#